data_bb3e2b90a62b4e678de180ecdfc0fff9
#
_entry.id   bb3e2b90a62b4e678de180ecdfc0fff9
#
_cell.length_a   1.000
_cell.length_b   1.000
_cell.length_c   1.000
_cell.angle_alpha   90.00
_cell.angle_beta   90.00
_cell.angle_gamma   90.00
#
_symmetry.space_group_name_H-M   'P 1'
#
loop_
_entity.id
_entity.type
_entity.pdbx_description
1 polymer ?
#
loop_
_entity_poly.entity_id
_entity_poly.type
_entity_poly.pdbx_seq_one_letter_code
_entity_poly.pdbx_strand_id
1 'polypeptide(L)'
;MKSKYDAILLLGLKLNADGTPKHELTLRIETAAACYQEGLAPLVIPCGGQTEGTPISEAAVMRDALMALGVPEKAIHLEDRSLITVENLLNARAMLGKKHPRVLIVTSDYHMLRAKLICRFSAHMRPGGRKARIPREETVQQRRMEPLHTLDYALGYQTGKYQRPQWYRRLMYEKFGIENKKVTHANHGK
;
A
#
# COMPACT_ATOMS: atom_id res chain seq x y z
N MET A 1 14.23 17.72 17.59
CA MET A 1 14.41 16.27 17.83
C MET A 1 14.55 15.55 16.50
N LYS A 2 15.40 14.52 16.38
CA LYS A 2 15.53 13.75 15.13
C LYS A 2 14.37 12.74 15.04
N SER A 3 13.61 12.79 13.96
CA SER A 3 12.48 11.86 13.75
C SER A 3 12.93 10.40 13.74
N LYS A 4 12.07 9.51 14.25
CA LYS A 4 12.36 8.07 14.37
C LYS A 4 12.41 7.38 12.99
N TYR A 5 11.65 7.88 12.04
CA TYR A 5 11.55 7.37 10.66
C TYR A 5 11.88 8.46 9.65
N ASP A 6 12.31 8.07 8.47
CA ASP A 6 12.57 8.97 7.36
C ASP A 6 11.26 9.39 6.66
N ALA A 7 10.26 8.51 6.63
CA ALA A 7 8.94 8.75 6.08
C ALA A 7 7.85 7.86 6.70
N ILE A 8 6.61 8.32 6.62
CA ILE A 8 5.40 7.52 6.78
C ILE A 8 4.96 7.08 5.38
N LEU A 9 4.81 5.77 5.15
CA LEU A 9 4.25 5.20 3.92
C LEU A 9 2.80 4.82 4.21
N LEU A 10 1.86 5.59 3.67
CA LEU A 10 0.43 5.33 3.78
C LEU A 10 -0.01 4.50 2.58
N LEU A 11 -0.33 3.22 2.81
CA LEU A 11 -0.76 2.32 1.73
C LEU A 11 -2.23 2.51 1.41
N GLY A 12 -2.50 2.69 0.11
CA GLY A 12 -3.82 2.91 -0.45
C GLY A 12 -4.75 1.71 -0.38
N LEU A 13 -5.98 1.93 -0.79
CA LEU A 13 -7.03 0.95 -0.93
C LEU A 13 -7.94 1.40 -2.07
N LYS A 14 -8.42 0.45 -2.88
CA LYS A 14 -9.34 0.75 -3.99
C LYS A 14 -10.52 1.62 -3.53
N LEU A 15 -10.68 2.77 -4.19
CA LEU A 15 -11.76 3.73 -3.96
C LEU A 15 -13.14 3.16 -4.34
N ASN A 16 -14.18 3.85 -3.94
CA ASN A 16 -15.51 3.68 -4.51
C ASN A 16 -15.51 4.14 -5.97
N ALA A 17 -16.53 3.76 -6.75
CA ALA A 17 -16.64 4.12 -8.17
C ALA A 17 -16.72 5.64 -8.40
N ASP A 18 -17.26 6.39 -7.44
CA ASP A 18 -17.34 7.85 -7.45
C ASP A 18 -16.05 8.55 -7.04
N GLY A 19 -14.99 7.80 -6.73
CA GLY A 19 -13.70 8.32 -6.28
C GLY A 19 -13.62 8.62 -4.78
N THR A 20 -14.68 8.38 -4.01
CA THR A 20 -14.64 8.58 -2.56
C THR A 20 -13.87 7.48 -1.84
N PRO A 21 -13.19 7.78 -0.71
CA PRO A 21 -12.50 6.77 0.07
C PRO A 21 -13.51 5.86 0.79
N LYS A 22 -13.20 4.57 0.86
CA LYS A 22 -13.91 3.65 1.74
C LYS A 22 -13.56 3.95 3.20
N HIS A 23 -14.45 3.61 4.14
CA HIS A 23 -14.23 3.80 5.58
C HIS A 23 -12.87 3.25 6.05
N GLU A 24 -12.48 2.07 5.57
CA GLU A 24 -11.16 1.48 5.87
C GLU A 24 -10.01 2.41 5.46
N LEU A 25 -10.09 3.06 4.29
CA LEU A 25 -9.05 3.99 3.83
C LEU A 25 -9.03 5.26 4.70
N THR A 26 -10.20 5.77 5.08
CA THR A 26 -10.32 6.91 6.01
C THR A 26 -9.58 6.63 7.32
N LEU A 27 -9.78 5.46 7.93
CA LEU A 27 -9.10 5.08 9.17
C LEU A 27 -7.57 4.96 9.01
N ARG A 28 -7.10 4.52 7.83
CA ARG A 28 -5.64 4.54 7.52
C ARG A 28 -5.12 5.97 7.42
N ILE A 29 -5.85 6.88 6.77
CA ILE A 29 -5.47 8.29 6.61
C ILE A 29 -5.39 8.98 7.98
N GLU A 30 -6.40 8.83 8.82
CA GLU A 30 -6.42 9.36 10.19
C GLU A 30 -5.23 8.84 11.01
N THR A 31 -4.93 7.55 10.90
CA THR A 31 -3.78 6.93 11.57
C THR A 31 -2.46 7.54 11.08
N ALA A 32 -2.32 7.81 9.78
CA ALA A 32 -1.12 8.42 9.22
C ALA A 32 -0.96 9.90 9.65
N ALA A 33 -2.05 10.66 9.65
CA ALA A 33 -2.07 12.04 10.12
C ALA A 33 -1.65 12.13 11.60
N ALA A 34 -2.20 11.27 12.46
CA ALA A 34 -1.81 11.19 13.86
C ALA A 34 -0.31 10.86 14.03
N CYS A 35 0.23 9.90 13.27
CA CYS A 35 1.66 9.57 13.29
C CYS A 35 2.54 10.75 12.86
N TYR A 36 2.09 11.55 11.88
CA TYR A 36 2.79 12.76 11.47
C TYR A 36 2.77 13.82 12.58
N GLN A 37 1.62 14.07 13.20
CA GLN A 37 1.45 15.00 14.32
C GLN A 37 2.25 14.58 15.56
N GLU A 38 2.41 13.28 15.80
CA GLU A 38 3.33 12.73 16.82
C GLU A 38 4.83 13.00 16.48
N GLY A 39 5.15 13.57 15.32
CA GLY A 39 6.52 13.86 14.90
C GLY A 39 7.35 12.62 14.54
N LEU A 40 6.70 11.48 14.23
CA LEU A 40 7.38 10.21 13.98
C LEU A 40 8.22 10.22 12.69
N ALA A 41 7.82 11.01 11.69
CA ALA A 41 8.58 11.24 10.45
C ALA A 41 8.34 12.66 9.92
N PRO A 42 9.28 13.22 9.12
CA PRO A 42 9.16 14.58 8.58
C PRO A 42 8.23 14.66 7.36
N LEU A 43 7.89 13.51 6.73
CA LEU A 43 7.06 13.48 5.53
C LEU A 43 6.15 12.24 5.51
N VAL A 44 5.07 12.36 4.73
CA VAL A 44 4.11 11.28 4.43
C VAL A 44 4.14 11.02 2.93
N ILE A 45 4.22 9.74 2.54
CA ILE A 45 4.10 9.29 1.14
C ILE A 45 2.81 8.45 1.05
N PRO A 46 1.68 9.05 0.61
CA PRO A 46 0.52 8.27 0.21
C PRO A 46 0.86 7.51 -1.07
N CYS A 47 0.62 6.19 -1.05
CA CYS A 47 0.98 5.27 -2.12
C CYS A 47 -0.26 4.59 -2.68
N GLY A 48 -0.51 4.76 -3.97
CA GLY A 48 -1.61 4.13 -4.70
C GLY A 48 -2.01 4.90 -5.95
N GLY A 49 -1.94 4.23 -7.09
CA GLY A 49 -2.27 4.78 -8.40
C GLY A 49 -3.77 4.88 -8.63
N GLN A 50 -4.10 5.26 -9.86
CA GLN A 50 -5.49 5.29 -10.32
C GLN A 50 -5.93 3.89 -10.74
N THR A 51 -6.94 3.37 -10.06
CA THR A 51 -7.55 2.09 -10.44
C THR A 51 -8.56 2.32 -11.57
N GLU A 52 -8.63 1.38 -12.50
CA GLU A 52 -9.63 1.42 -13.59
C GLU A 52 -11.05 1.67 -13.08
N GLY A 53 -11.74 2.62 -13.70
CA GLY A 53 -13.11 3.03 -13.33
C GLY A 53 -13.17 4.05 -12.18
N THR A 54 -12.03 4.58 -11.70
CA THR A 54 -12.02 5.69 -10.75
C THR A 54 -11.52 6.98 -11.41
N PRO A 55 -12.09 8.16 -11.07
CA PRO A 55 -11.71 9.43 -11.69
C PRO A 55 -10.35 9.97 -11.21
N ILE A 56 -9.82 9.46 -10.11
CA ILE A 56 -8.66 10.00 -9.40
C ILE A 56 -7.83 8.87 -8.79
N SER A 57 -6.53 9.10 -8.55
CA SER A 57 -5.66 8.13 -7.88
C SER A 57 -5.95 8.05 -6.38
N GLU A 58 -5.70 6.87 -5.79
CA GLU A 58 -5.80 6.67 -4.35
C GLU A 58 -4.88 7.65 -3.58
N ALA A 59 -3.67 7.88 -4.09
CA ALA A 59 -2.70 8.79 -3.48
C ALA A 59 -3.19 10.24 -3.44
N ALA A 60 -3.88 10.70 -4.50
CA ALA A 60 -4.42 12.06 -4.54
C ALA A 60 -5.56 12.25 -3.52
N VAL A 61 -6.48 11.28 -3.41
CA VAL A 61 -7.53 11.30 -2.38
C VAL A 61 -6.93 11.30 -0.98
N MET A 62 -5.90 10.48 -0.75
CA MET A 62 -5.21 10.44 0.54
C MET A 62 -4.49 11.76 0.86
N ARG A 63 -3.86 12.41 -0.13
CA ARG A 63 -3.25 13.74 0.05
C ARG A 63 -4.28 14.76 0.53
N ASP A 64 -5.39 14.88 -0.18
CA ASP A 64 -6.41 15.89 0.12
C ASP A 64 -6.99 15.69 1.52
N ALA A 65 -7.25 14.45 1.91
CA ALA A 65 -7.70 14.11 3.24
C ALA A 65 -6.62 14.36 4.32
N LEU A 66 -5.34 14.07 4.05
CA LEU A 66 -4.23 14.39 4.97
C LEU A 66 -4.11 15.90 5.19
N MET A 67 -4.25 16.70 4.12
CA MET A 67 -4.23 18.16 4.22
C MET A 67 -5.41 18.68 5.07
N ALA A 68 -6.60 18.15 4.88
CA ALA A 68 -7.77 18.46 5.71
C ALA A 68 -7.55 18.11 7.20
N LEU A 69 -6.73 17.10 7.50
CA LEU A 69 -6.32 16.74 8.87
C LEU A 69 -5.09 17.51 9.38
N GLY A 70 -4.65 18.56 8.67
CA GLY A 70 -3.58 19.45 9.12
C GLY A 70 -2.15 19.00 8.80
N VAL A 71 -1.97 18.01 7.92
CA VAL A 71 -0.64 17.67 7.38
C VAL A 71 -0.28 18.70 6.30
N PRO A 72 0.82 19.47 6.42
CA PRO A 72 1.18 20.47 5.41
C PRO A 72 1.47 19.83 4.06
N GLU A 73 1.03 20.45 2.96
CA GLU A 73 1.24 19.97 1.60
C GLU A 73 2.72 19.66 1.29
N LYS A 74 3.62 20.55 1.73
CA LYS A 74 5.08 20.37 1.57
C LYS A 74 5.64 19.11 2.23
N ALA A 75 4.92 18.51 3.16
CA ALA A 75 5.27 17.27 3.82
C ALA A 75 4.63 16.03 3.17
N ILE A 76 3.86 16.19 2.10
CA ILE A 76 3.17 15.11 1.41
C ILE A 76 3.80 14.92 0.03
N HIS A 77 4.34 13.72 -0.23
CA HIS A 77 4.92 13.36 -1.52
C HIS A 77 4.13 12.21 -2.13
N LEU A 78 3.46 12.41 -3.27
CA LEU A 78 2.58 11.41 -3.87
C LEU A 78 3.35 10.31 -4.59
N GLU A 79 2.99 9.06 -4.30
CA GLU A 79 3.30 7.90 -5.15
C GLU A 79 1.97 7.44 -5.78
N ASP A 80 1.69 7.85 -7.01
CA ASP A 80 0.41 7.68 -7.70
C ASP A 80 0.47 6.77 -8.95
N ARG A 81 1.57 5.99 -9.09
CA ARG A 81 1.80 5.14 -10.27
C ARG A 81 1.51 3.67 -10.04
N SER A 82 1.55 3.23 -8.81
CA SER A 82 1.48 1.82 -8.44
C SER A 82 0.05 1.27 -8.48
N LEU A 83 -0.08 0.03 -8.91
CA LEU A 83 -1.33 -0.73 -8.89
C LEU A 83 -1.31 -1.88 -7.86
N ILE A 84 -0.14 -2.23 -7.34
CA ILE A 84 0.05 -3.30 -6.37
C ILE A 84 1.00 -2.89 -5.24
N THR A 85 0.92 -3.55 -4.10
CA THR A 85 1.71 -3.23 -2.90
C THR A 85 3.23 -3.29 -3.13
N VAL A 86 3.70 -4.18 -4.00
CA VAL A 86 5.13 -4.27 -4.33
C VAL A 86 5.61 -2.99 -4.99
N GLU A 87 4.86 -2.49 -5.97
CA GLU A 87 5.16 -1.23 -6.68
C GLU A 87 5.11 -0.03 -5.74
N ASN A 88 4.07 0.06 -4.87
CA ASN A 88 3.97 1.11 -3.86
C ASN A 88 5.29 1.27 -3.09
N LEU A 89 5.83 0.16 -2.61
CA LEU A 89 7.01 0.18 -1.74
C LEU A 89 8.31 0.38 -2.53
N LEU A 90 8.41 -0.13 -3.75
CA LEU A 90 9.56 0.12 -4.63
C LEU A 90 9.61 1.58 -5.08
N ASN A 91 8.49 2.15 -5.50
CA ASN A 91 8.40 3.55 -5.93
C ASN A 91 8.67 4.51 -4.77
N ALA A 92 8.04 4.28 -3.61
CA ALA A 92 8.33 5.07 -2.40
C ALA A 92 9.82 4.98 -2.00
N ARG A 93 10.44 3.79 -2.16
CA ARG A 93 11.88 3.62 -1.95
C ARG A 93 12.71 4.49 -2.89
N ALA A 94 12.35 4.54 -4.16
CA ALA A 94 13.06 5.37 -5.17
C ALA A 94 12.94 6.86 -4.82
N MET A 95 11.76 7.33 -4.40
CA MET A 95 11.53 8.73 -4.00
C MET A 95 12.39 9.14 -2.79
N LEU A 96 12.67 8.22 -1.86
CA LEU A 96 13.46 8.55 -0.66
C LEU A 96 14.96 8.70 -0.92
N GLY A 97 15.51 8.18 -2.02
CA GLY A 97 16.91 8.33 -2.40
C GLY A 97 17.96 7.75 -1.44
N LYS A 98 17.55 7.14 -0.33
CA LYS A 98 18.42 6.58 0.70
C LYS A 98 18.69 5.09 0.48
N LYS A 99 19.86 4.59 0.83
CA LYS A 99 20.23 3.18 0.63
C LYS A 99 19.34 2.22 1.46
N HIS A 100 19.10 2.52 2.73
CA HIS A 100 18.28 1.70 3.65
C HIS A 100 17.40 2.60 4.55
N PRO A 101 16.39 3.28 4.01
CA PRO A 101 15.57 4.19 4.80
C PRO A 101 14.77 3.44 5.87
N ARG A 102 14.55 4.11 7.00
CA ARG A 102 13.64 3.66 8.05
C ARG A 102 12.27 4.25 7.77
N VAL A 103 11.28 3.41 7.54
CA VAL A 103 9.93 3.86 7.16
C VAL A 103 8.89 3.34 8.14
N LEU A 104 7.87 4.16 8.40
CA LEU A 104 6.70 3.75 9.16
C LEU A 104 5.59 3.42 8.18
N ILE A 105 5.26 2.14 8.03
CA ILE A 105 4.13 1.71 7.21
C ILE A 105 2.83 1.91 7.99
N VAL A 106 1.87 2.59 7.38
CA VAL A 106 0.49 2.71 7.86
C VAL A 106 -0.43 1.97 6.90
N THR A 107 -1.10 0.96 7.40
CA THR A 107 -2.06 0.13 6.67
C THR A 107 -2.97 -0.62 7.64
N SER A 108 -3.94 -1.36 7.14
CA SER A 108 -4.82 -2.20 7.96
C SER A 108 -4.04 -3.30 8.69
N ASP A 109 -4.55 -3.72 9.82
CA ASP A 109 -3.89 -4.69 10.69
C ASP A 109 -3.62 -6.04 10.00
N TYR A 110 -4.59 -6.54 9.23
CA TYR A 110 -4.47 -7.80 8.49
C TYR A 110 -3.40 -7.73 7.38
N HIS A 111 -3.21 -6.56 6.75
CA HIS A 111 -2.25 -6.35 5.66
C HIS A 111 -0.81 -6.07 6.14
N MET A 112 -0.63 -5.74 7.41
CA MET A 112 0.66 -5.26 7.94
C MET A 112 1.81 -6.25 7.77
N LEU A 113 1.55 -7.55 7.95
CA LEU A 113 2.61 -8.58 7.81
C LEU A 113 3.18 -8.58 6.40
N ARG A 114 2.34 -8.71 5.38
CA ARG A 114 2.77 -8.75 3.97
C ARG A 114 3.46 -7.45 3.56
N ALA A 115 2.92 -6.30 3.95
CA ALA A 115 3.54 -5.01 3.68
C ALA A 115 4.97 -4.91 4.24
N LYS A 116 5.19 -5.37 5.48
CA LYS A 116 6.53 -5.41 6.09
C LYS A 116 7.48 -6.38 5.39
N LEU A 117 7.01 -7.55 4.98
CA LEU A 117 7.82 -8.52 4.22
C LEU A 117 8.28 -7.92 2.89
N ILE A 118 7.36 -7.32 2.12
CA ILE A 118 7.68 -6.66 0.86
C ILE A 118 8.67 -5.50 1.10
N CYS A 119 8.40 -4.66 2.09
CA CYS A 119 9.26 -3.54 2.45
C CYS A 119 10.70 -3.98 2.78
N ARG A 120 10.84 -5.06 3.54
CA ARG A 120 12.15 -5.60 3.96
C ARG A 120 12.91 -6.28 2.82
N PHE A 121 12.24 -7.17 2.10
CA PHE A 121 12.91 -8.10 1.17
C PHE A 121 12.93 -7.62 -0.28
N SER A 122 11.91 -6.88 -0.74
CA SER A 122 11.88 -6.34 -2.11
C SER A 122 12.38 -4.90 -2.17
N ALA A 123 11.91 -4.05 -1.27
CA ALA A 123 12.28 -2.64 -1.29
C ALA A 123 13.54 -2.31 -0.45
N HIS A 124 14.11 -3.27 0.27
CA HIS A 124 15.33 -3.11 1.09
C HIS A 124 15.28 -1.93 2.07
N MET A 125 14.11 -1.67 2.63
CA MET A 125 13.88 -0.66 3.67
C MET A 125 13.80 -1.29 5.06
N ARG A 126 13.83 -0.46 6.10
CA ARG A 126 13.68 -0.90 7.50
C ARG A 126 12.29 -0.54 8.00
N PRO A 127 11.31 -1.47 7.96
CA PRO A 127 9.93 -1.17 8.29
C PRO A 127 9.65 -1.10 9.79
N GLY A 128 9.06 0.01 10.25
CA GLY A 128 8.15 0.05 11.39
C GLY A 128 6.71 -0.15 10.91
N GLY A 129 5.75 -0.23 11.82
CA GLY A 129 4.34 -0.33 11.43
C GLY A 129 3.42 0.30 12.45
N ARG A 130 2.42 1.02 11.98
CA ARG A 130 1.26 1.49 12.72
C ARG A 130 0.02 0.93 12.04
N LYS A 131 -0.72 0.10 12.73
CA LYS A 131 -1.93 -0.53 12.23
C LYS A 131 -3.11 0.40 12.37
N ALA A 132 -3.83 0.69 11.29
CA ALA A 132 -5.18 1.21 11.38
C ALA A 132 -6.09 0.10 11.92
N ARG A 133 -6.89 0.42 12.92
CA ARG A 133 -7.81 -0.54 13.55
C ARG A 133 -9.13 -0.52 12.79
N ILE A 134 -9.32 -1.52 11.94
CA ILE A 134 -10.53 -1.64 11.13
C ILE A 134 -11.47 -2.66 11.80
N PRO A 135 -12.77 -2.36 11.91
CA PRO A 135 -13.76 -3.33 12.39
C PRO A 135 -13.65 -4.64 11.61
N ARG A 136 -13.68 -5.77 12.31
CA ARG A 136 -13.46 -7.09 11.68
C ARG A 136 -14.56 -7.43 10.69
N GLU A 137 -15.79 -7.05 10.98
CA GLU A 137 -16.98 -7.23 10.14
C GLU A 137 -16.85 -6.59 8.76
N GLU A 138 -16.16 -5.46 8.66
CA GLU A 138 -15.93 -4.76 7.39
C GLU A 138 -14.84 -5.41 6.50
N THR A 139 -14.03 -6.30 7.07
CA THR A 139 -12.82 -6.82 6.42
C THR A 139 -12.72 -8.35 6.42
N VAL A 140 -13.85 -9.05 6.59
CA VAL A 140 -13.87 -10.53 6.66
C VAL A 140 -13.26 -11.17 5.42
N GLN A 141 -13.63 -10.70 4.22
CA GLN A 141 -13.12 -11.24 2.97
C GLN A 141 -11.62 -10.96 2.81
N GLN A 142 -11.19 -9.73 3.06
CA GLN A 142 -9.79 -9.32 2.98
C GLN A 142 -8.91 -10.14 3.93
N ARG A 143 -9.37 -10.36 5.17
CA ARG A 143 -8.66 -11.17 6.17
C ARG A 143 -8.52 -12.64 5.76
N ARG A 144 -9.55 -13.20 5.11
CA ARG A 144 -9.49 -14.56 4.55
C ARG A 144 -8.50 -14.69 3.40
N MET A 145 -8.38 -13.64 2.59
CA MET A 145 -7.54 -13.62 1.41
C MET A 145 -6.07 -13.27 1.69
N GLU A 146 -5.80 -12.53 2.77
CA GLU A 146 -4.45 -12.02 3.03
C GLU A 146 -3.37 -13.09 3.21
N PRO A 147 -3.62 -14.26 3.83
CA PRO A 147 -2.64 -15.34 3.86
C PRO A 147 -2.25 -15.84 2.46
N LEU A 148 -3.22 -15.91 1.54
CA LEU A 148 -2.97 -16.32 0.15
C LEU A 148 -2.17 -15.26 -0.61
N HIS A 149 -2.49 -13.98 -0.43
CA HIS A 149 -1.70 -12.89 -1.00
C HIS A 149 -0.27 -12.86 -0.43
N THR A 150 -0.09 -13.19 0.85
CA THR A 150 1.23 -13.31 1.47
C THR A 150 2.00 -14.49 0.88
N LEU A 151 1.36 -15.63 0.67
CA LEU A 151 1.95 -16.79 0.00
C LEU A 151 2.31 -16.47 -1.46
N ASP A 152 1.43 -15.80 -2.20
CA ASP A 152 1.70 -15.31 -3.56
C ASP A 152 2.97 -14.48 -3.64
N TYR A 153 3.16 -13.60 -2.66
CA TYR A 153 4.38 -12.82 -2.56
C TYR A 153 5.60 -13.70 -2.25
N ALA A 154 5.50 -14.58 -1.26
CA ALA A 154 6.59 -15.46 -0.85
C ALA A 154 7.05 -16.39 -1.99
N LEU A 155 6.13 -16.85 -2.83
CA LEU A 155 6.40 -17.65 -4.02
C LEU A 155 6.89 -16.82 -5.22
N GLY A 156 7.00 -15.51 -5.10
CA GLY A 156 7.49 -14.61 -6.15
C GLY A 156 6.48 -14.33 -7.28
N TYR A 157 5.22 -14.69 -7.11
CA TYR A 157 4.19 -14.44 -8.12
C TYR A 157 3.79 -12.96 -8.22
N GLN A 158 3.88 -12.21 -7.14
CA GLN A 158 3.60 -10.76 -7.15
C GLN A 158 4.77 -9.92 -7.69
N THR A 159 5.98 -10.47 -7.69
CA THR A 159 7.17 -9.77 -8.21
C THR A 159 7.43 -10.06 -9.68
N GLY A 160 6.59 -10.87 -10.32
CA GLY A 160 6.78 -11.31 -11.70
C GLY A 160 7.94 -12.33 -11.89
N LYS A 161 8.60 -12.73 -10.79
CA LYS A 161 9.71 -13.68 -10.84
C LYS A 161 9.28 -15.06 -11.37
N TYR A 162 8.06 -15.48 -11.02
CA TYR A 162 7.47 -16.74 -11.47
C TYR A 162 6.04 -16.53 -11.94
N GLN A 163 5.60 -17.33 -12.91
CA GLN A 163 4.20 -17.36 -13.33
C GLN A 163 3.41 -18.31 -12.42
N ARG A 164 2.19 -17.89 -12.07
CA ARG A 164 1.29 -18.75 -11.29
C ARG A 164 0.97 -20.03 -12.10
N PRO A 165 1.19 -21.24 -11.55
CA PRO A 165 0.80 -22.47 -12.21
C PRO A 165 -0.70 -22.49 -12.53
N GLN A 166 -1.09 -23.23 -13.59
CA GLN A 166 -2.49 -23.28 -14.02
C GLN A 166 -3.43 -23.82 -12.92
N TRP A 167 -2.99 -24.85 -12.20
CA TRP A 167 -3.76 -25.41 -11.07
C TRP A 167 -3.97 -24.39 -9.94
N TYR A 168 -2.98 -23.56 -9.66
CA TYR A 168 -3.07 -22.52 -8.64
C TYR A 168 -4.04 -21.41 -9.06
N ARG A 169 -3.98 -20.99 -10.34
CA ARG A 169 -4.93 -20.01 -10.91
C ARG A 169 -6.36 -20.53 -10.84
N ARG A 170 -6.57 -21.82 -11.16
CA ARG A 170 -7.88 -22.48 -11.09
C ARG A 170 -8.40 -22.53 -9.68
N LEU A 171 -7.56 -22.94 -8.71
CA LEU A 171 -7.91 -22.96 -7.28
C LEU A 171 -8.35 -21.58 -6.77
N MET A 172 -7.60 -20.52 -7.14
CA MET A 172 -7.90 -19.16 -6.72
C MET A 172 -9.22 -18.65 -7.31
N TYR A 173 -9.49 -18.98 -8.57
CA TYR A 173 -10.76 -18.63 -9.23
C TYR A 173 -11.95 -19.41 -8.66
N GLU A 174 -11.87 -20.73 -8.59
CA GLU A 174 -12.98 -21.60 -8.17
C GLU A 174 -13.32 -21.44 -6.68
N LYS A 175 -12.31 -21.33 -5.83
CA LYS A 175 -12.50 -21.31 -4.37
C LYS A 175 -12.68 -19.92 -3.78
N PHE A 176 -12.15 -18.88 -4.45
CA PHE A 176 -12.08 -17.53 -3.89
C PHE A 176 -12.62 -16.44 -4.84
N GLY A 177 -13.07 -16.78 -6.05
CA GLY A 177 -13.64 -15.82 -7.01
C GLY A 177 -12.65 -14.74 -7.49
N ILE A 178 -11.34 -15.02 -7.42
CA ILE A 178 -10.32 -14.05 -7.83
C ILE A 178 -10.10 -14.15 -9.32
N GLU A 179 -10.59 -13.18 -10.07
CA GLU A 179 -10.28 -13.06 -11.49
C GLU A 179 -8.77 -12.86 -11.74
N ASN A 180 -8.26 -13.57 -12.75
CA ASN A 180 -6.90 -13.39 -13.25
C ASN A 180 -6.77 -12.03 -13.95
N LYS A 181 -6.62 -10.94 -13.21
CA LYS A 181 -6.16 -9.69 -13.81
C LYS A 181 -4.76 -9.94 -14.33
N LYS A 182 -4.60 -9.93 -15.66
CA LYS A 182 -3.29 -9.95 -16.33
C LYS A 182 -2.51 -8.77 -15.75
N VAL A 183 -1.39 -9.05 -15.11
CA VAL A 183 -0.37 -8.03 -14.83
C VAL A 183 0.16 -7.65 -16.21
N THR A 184 -0.35 -6.59 -16.78
CA THR A 184 0.24 -5.97 -17.97
C THR A 184 1.51 -5.30 -17.49
N HIS A 185 2.64 -6.00 -17.69
CA HIS A 185 3.93 -5.35 -17.59
C HIS A 185 3.95 -4.19 -18.59
N ALA A 186 3.89 -2.95 -18.09
CA ALA A 186 4.27 -1.81 -18.88
C ALA A 186 5.74 -2.05 -19.25
N ASN A 187 5.99 -2.33 -20.56
CA ASN A 187 7.31 -2.37 -21.13
C ASN A 187 7.99 -1.02 -20.85
N HIS A 188 8.89 -1.01 -19.88
CA HIS A 188 9.87 0.06 -19.83
C HIS A 188 10.83 -0.20 -20.97
N GLY A 189 10.51 0.43 -22.11
CA GLY A 189 11.39 0.54 -23.27
C GLY A 189 12.72 1.16 -22.86
N LYS A 190 13.74 0.64 -23.49
CA LYS A 190 15.18 0.92 -23.47
C LYS A 190 15.53 2.39 -23.29
#